data_02e6b1a9331a7dce13a551af2e364393
#
_entry.id   02e6b1a9331a7dce13a551af2e364393
#
_cell.length_a   1.000
_cell.length_b   1.000
_cell.length_c   1.000
_cell.angle_alpha   90.00
_cell.angle_beta   90.00
_cell.angle_gamma   90.00
#
_symmetry.space_group_name_H-M   'P 1'
#
loop_
_entity.id
_entity.type
_entity.pdbx_description
1 polymer ?
#
loop_
_entity_poly.entity_id
_entity_poly.type
_entity_poly.pdbx_seq_one_letter_code
_entity_poly.pdbx_strand_id
1 'polypeptide(L)' 'MKFTRITVNPQQMGGAPCMRGLRIPVATVVGMVADGMTEAEILKAYPDLEAADIREALQYAAEAVRERELPLAAG' A
#
# COMPACT_ATOMS: atom_id res chain seq x y z
N MET A 1 -10.39 -11.42 2.44
CA MET A 1 -10.07 -10.95 1.07
C MET A 1 -8.66 -11.37 0.70
N LYS A 2 -8.47 -11.83 -0.49
CA LYS A 2 -7.14 -12.21 -0.96
C LYS A 2 -6.52 -11.06 -1.74
N PHE A 3 -5.28 -10.77 -1.42
CA PHE A 3 -4.52 -9.72 -2.09
C PHE A 3 -3.47 -10.39 -2.98
N THR A 4 -3.75 -10.46 -4.26
CA THR A 4 -2.90 -11.17 -5.21
C THR A 4 -1.68 -10.36 -5.65
N ARG A 5 -1.70 -9.06 -5.42
CA ARG A 5 -0.62 -8.15 -5.82
C ARG A 5 0.27 -7.73 -4.67
N ILE A 6 0.03 -8.23 -3.48
CA ILE A 6 0.80 -7.85 -2.30
C ILE A 6 1.55 -9.07 -1.79
N THR A 7 2.85 -8.90 -1.59
CA THR A 7 3.73 -9.96 -1.13
C THR A 7 4.45 -9.55 0.15
N VAL A 8 4.75 -10.52 0.98
CA VAL A 8 5.54 -10.31 2.18
C VAL A 8 6.73 -11.24 2.13
N ASN A 9 7.94 -10.67 2.15
CA ASN A 9 9.16 -11.44 2.18
C ASN A 9 9.97 -10.98 3.39
N PRO A 10 10.20 -11.85 4.38
CA PRO A 10 10.93 -11.45 5.59
C PRO A 10 12.33 -10.91 5.33
N GLN A 11 12.91 -11.24 4.19
CA GLN A 11 14.25 -10.81 3.83
C GLN A 11 14.23 -9.54 2.97
N GLN A 12 13.05 -8.99 2.71
CA GLN A 12 12.91 -7.82 1.87
C GLN A 12 12.16 -6.74 2.66
N MET A 13 12.72 -5.56 2.70
CA MET A 13 12.10 -4.41 3.36
C MET A 13 11.70 -4.68 4.81
N GLY A 14 12.46 -5.50 5.52
CA GLY A 14 12.17 -5.84 6.90
C GLY A 14 10.89 -6.66 7.09
N GLY A 15 10.41 -7.32 6.04
CA GLY A 15 9.17 -8.07 6.09
C GLY A 15 7.92 -7.24 5.85
N ALA A 16 8.07 -5.98 5.46
CA ALA A 16 6.90 -5.14 5.16
C ALA A 16 6.19 -5.63 3.91
N PRO A 17 4.86 -5.54 3.85
CA PRO A 17 4.13 -5.89 2.64
C PRO A 17 4.51 -4.95 1.49
N CYS A 18 4.79 -5.55 0.34
CA CYS A 18 5.22 -4.82 -0.85
C CYS A 18 4.37 -5.20 -2.05
N MET A 19 4.42 -4.37 -3.09
CA MET A 19 3.68 -4.65 -4.32
C MET A 19 4.45 -5.65 -5.17
N ARG A 20 3.84 -6.80 -5.44
CA ARG A 20 4.34 -7.82 -6.40
C ARG A 20 5.84 -8.11 -6.31
N GLY A 21 6.42 -8.11 -5.12
CA GLY A 21 7.84 -8.33 -4.96
C GLY A 21 8.75 -7.20 -5.45
N LEU A 22 8.18 -6.04 -5.79
CA LEU A 22 8.92 -4.89 -6.33
C LEU A 22 9.51 -4.13 -5.17
N ARG A 23 10.00 -4.23 -4.29
CA ARG A 23 10.56 -3.39 -3.22
C ARG A 23 9.87 -2.02 -3.09
N ILE A 24 8.58 -2.00 -3.38
CA ILE A 24 7.76 -0.82 -3.19
C ILE A 24 6.76 -1.15 -2.10
N PRO A 25 6.95 -0.68 -0.88
CA PRO A 25 6.04 -1.01 0.21
C PRO A 25 4.63 -0.48 -0.03
N VAL A 26 3.64 -1.24 0.44
CA VAL A 26 2.25 -0.79 0.40
C VAL A 26 2.13 0.58 1.07
N ALA A 27 2.82 0.78 2.19
CA ALA A 27 2.78 2.05 2.92
C ALA A 27 3.24 3.23 2.06
N THR A 28 4.22 3.01 1.18
CA THR A 28 4.69 4.06 0.27
C THR A 28 3.58 4.46 -0.70
N VAL A 29 2.88 3.48 -1.26
CA VAL A 29 1.77 3.76 -2.19
C VAL A 29 0.64 4.50 -1.48
N VAL A 30 0.27 4.02 -0.31
CA VAL A 30 -0.79 4.65 0.49
C VAL A 30 -0.40 6.09 0.86
N GLY A 31 0.87 6.29 1.22
CA GLY A 31 1.38 7.61 1.57
C GLY A 31 1.29 8.60 0.42
N MET A 32 1.60 8.14 -0.80
CA MET A 32 1.49 9.01 -1.98
C MET A 32 0.04 9.44 -2.22
N VAL A 33 -0.90 8.52 -2.05
CA VAL A 33 -2.32 8.86 -2.18
C VAL A 33 -2.73 9.86 -1.09
N ALA A 34 -2.28 9.63 0.13
CA ALA A 34 -2.57 10.53 1.25
C ALA A 34 -2.01 11.93 1.02
N ASP A 35 -0.88 12.02 0.32
CA ASP A 35 -0.27 13.30 -0.02
C ASP A 35 -0.95 14.02 -1.18
N GLY A 36 -1.99 13.43 -1.73
CA GLY A 36 -2.75 14.06 -2.79
C GLY A 36 -2.24 13.81 -4.20
N MET A 37 -1.31 12.87 -4.37
CA MET A 37 -0.85 12.52 -5.70
C MET A 37 -1.94 11.81 -6.49
N THR A 38 -2.06 12.17 -7.75
CA THR A 38 -3.00 11.46 -8.63
C THR A 38 -2.41 10.11 -9.02
N GLU A 39 -3.28 9.21 -9.48
CA GLU A 39 -2.85 7.92 -9.98
C GLU A 39 -1.80 8.08 -11.09
N ALA A 40 -2.01 9.01 -12.01
CA ALA A 40 -1.08 9.27 -13.08
C ALA A 40 0.29 9.70 -12.56
N GLU A 41 0.31 10.53 -11.52
CA GLU A 41 1.56 10.98 -10.91
C GLU A 41 2.30 9.82 -10.24
N ILE A 42 1.57 8.95 -9.56
CA ILE A 42 2.15 7.78 -8.89
C ILE A 42 2.77 6.84 -9.93
N LEU A 43 2.04 6.56 -11.01
CA LEU A 43 2.53 5.67 -12.06
C LEU A 43 3.73 6.26 -12.80
N LYS A 44 3.80 7.57 -12.88
CA LYS A 44 4.96 8.25 -13.47
C LYS A 44 6.18 8.12 -12.57
N ALA A 45 5.98 8.24 -11.26
CA ALA A 45 7.07 8.14 -10.30
C ALA A 45 7.56 6.69 -10.16
N TYR A 46 6.66 5.74 -10.27
CA TYR A 46 6.97 4.31 -10.14
C TYR A 46 6.40 3.56 -11.35
N PRO A 47 7.13 3.58 -12.48
CA PRO A 47 6.62 2.99 -13.72
C PRO A 47 6.33 1.49 -13.65
N ASP A 48 6.90 0.78 -12.66
CA ASP A 48 6.64 -0.64 -12.48
C ASP A 48 5.28 -0.92 -11.85
N LEU A 49 4.63 0.10 -11.33
CA LEU A 49 3.30 -0.05 -10.75
C LEU A 49 2.23 0.01 -11.83
N GLU A 50 1.10 -0.63 -11.54
CA GLU A 50 -0.10 -0.57 -12.37
C GLU A 50 -1.23 0.06 -11.55
N ALA A 51 -2.24 0.56 -12.23
CA ALA A 51 -3.39 1.17 -11.55
C ALA A 51 -4.03 0.21 -10.55
N ALA A 52 -4.10 -1.07 -10.91
CA ALA A 52 -4.66 -2.09 -10.01
C ALA A 52 -3.82 -2.27 -8.75
N ASP A 53 -2.51 -2.03 -8.83
CA ASP A 53 -1.65 -2.09 -7.65
C ASP A 53 -2.02 -1.02 -6.63
N ILE A 54 -2.28 0.19 -7.12
CA ILE A 54 -2.66 1.30 -6.25
C ILE A 54 -3.98 0.99 -5.55
N ARG A 55 -4.94 0.48 -6.31
CA ARG A 55 -6.24 0.13 -5.75
C ARG A 55 -6.13 -0.95 -4.69
N GLU A 56 -5.36 -2.01 -4.97
CA GLU A 56 -5.20 -3.10 -4.01
C GLU A 56 -4.44 -2.65 -2.76
N ALA A 57 -3.46 -1.76 -2.92
CA ALA A 57 -2.75 -1.20 -1.78
C ALA A 57 -3.70 -0.47 -0.84
N LEU A 58 -4.64 0.30 -1.39
CA LEU A 58 -5.62 1.00 -0.58
C LEU A 58 -6.58 0.04 0.10
N GLN A 59 -7.00 -1.01 -0.60
CA GLN A 59 -7.86 -2.03 -0.02
C GLN A 59 -7.16 -2.77 1.13
N TYR A 60 -5.88 -3.08 0.94
CA TYR A 60 -5.08 -3.70 1.98
C TYR A 60 -4.98 -2.81 3.22
N ALA A 61 -4.71 -1.54 3.02
CA ALA A 61 -4.61 -0.59 4.12
C ALA A 61 -5.93 -0.48 4.88
N ALA A 62 -7.04 -0.46 4.16
CA ALA A 62 -8.36 -0.39 4.77
C ALA A 62 -8.63 -1.62 5.64
N GLU A 63 -8.25 -2.79 5.15
CA GLU A 63 -8.43 -4.04 5.88
C GLU A 63 -7.54 -4.07 7.13
N ALA A 64 -6.30 -3.63 7.00
CA ALA A 64 -5.35 -3.60 8.11
C ALA A 64 -5.82 -2.66 9.22
N VAL A 65 -6.37 -1.51 8.86
CA VAL A 65 -6.91 -0.56 9.84
C VAL A 65 -8.15 -1.13 10.52
N ARG A 66 -8.99 -1.84 9.77
CA ARG A 66 -10.20 -2.43 10.31
C ARG A 66 -9.90 -3.49 11.36
N GLU A 67 -8.84 -4.27 11.15
CA GLU A 67 -8.43 -5.29 12.10
C GLU A 67 -7.77 -4.71 13.35
N ARG A 68 -7.19 -3.54 13.21
CA ARG A 68 -6.47 -2.89 14.30
C ARG A 68 -7.14 -1.56 14.61
N GLU A 69 -8.31 -1.64 15.19
CA GLU A 69 -9.01 -0.43 15.58
C GLU A 69 -8.14 0.40 16.52
N LEU A 70 -7.74 1.57 16.04
CA LEU A 70 -6.98 2.48 16.86
C LEU A 70 -7.94 3.37 17.63
N PRO A 71 -7.83 3.44 18.96
CA PRO A 71 -8.67 4.34 19.71
C PRO A 71 -8.31 5.78 19.33
N LEU A 72 -9.32 6.53 18.95
CA LEU A 72 -9.15 7.94 18.68
C LEU A 72 -9.31 8.69 19.99
N ALA A 73 -8.45 9.68 20.20
CA ALA A 73 -8.61 10.53 21.37
C ALA A 73 -9.96 11.23 21.27
N ALA A 74 -10.76 11.12 22.34
CA ALA A 74 -12.01 11.80 22.41
C ALA A 74 -11.74 13.28 22.62
N GLY A 75 -12.36 14.07 21.82
CA GLY A 75 -12.16 15.51 22.04
C GLY A 75 -12.20 16.25 20.84
#